data_1b6f86568b8cb86f2022fc2103bdbb35
#
_entry.id   1b6f86568b8cb86f2022fc2103bdbb35
#
_cell.length_a   1.000
_cell.length_b   1.000
_cell.length_c   1.000
_cell.angle_alpha   90.00
_cell.angle_beta   90.00
_cell.angle_gamma   90.00
#
_symmetry.space_group_name_H-M   'P 1'
#
loop_
_entity.id
_entity.type
_entity.pdbx_description
1 polymer ?
#
loop_
_entity_poly.entity_id
_entity_poly.type
_entity_poly.pdbx_seq_one_letter_code
_entity_poly.pdbx_strand_id
1 'polypeptide(L)'
;MTGGEAVADLEVRAAAAGAALSIGAAQAAEMIDELLVLAVAATQLQGESRIAGAAELHVKESDRIAAMAEGLQAMGADITALDDGWTIRGPRLLVGARVRSHGDHRVAMALAVAGLLADGTTEIEGAECVEISYPGFFDQVEALC
;
A
#
# COMPACT_ATOMS: atom_id res chain seq x y z
N MET A 1 12.70 -4.66 -25.52
CA MET A 1 12.64 -5.87 -24.65
C MET A 1 14.07 -6.26 -24.32
N THR A 2 14.40 -6.41 -23.06
CA THR A 2 15.71 -6.88 -22.60
C THR A 2 15.49 -8.21 -21.87
N GLY A 3 16.17 -9.29 -22.28
CA GLY A 3 15.98 -10.62 -21.68
C GLY A 3 14.60 -11.26 -21.91
N GLY A 4 13.80 -10.80 -22.87
CA GLY A 4 12.45 -11.33 -23.14
C GLY A 4 11.32 -10.63 -22.36
N GLU A 5 11.67 -9.74 -21.43
CA GLU A 5 10.70 -8.96 -20.65
C GLU A 5 10.40 -7.59 -21.27
N ALA A 6 9.20 -7.06 -21.01
CA ALA A 6 8.83 -5.73 -21.43
C ALA A 6 9.58 -4.69 -20.59
N VAL A 7 10.20 -3.72 -21.26
CA VAL A 7 10.88 -2.59 -20.62
C VAL A 7 10.22 -1.31 -21.13
N ALA A 8 9.93 -0.38 -20.24
CA ALA A 8 9.32 0.92 -20.56
C ALA A 8 9.91 2.03 -19.68
N ASP A 9 9.90 3.23 -20.22
CA ASP A 9 10.10 4.45 -19.45
C ASP A 9 8.75 4.88 -18.87
N LEU A 10 8.74 5.32 -17.61
CA LEU A 10 7.54 5.78 -16.91
C LEU A 10 7.61 7.29 -16.71
N GLU A 11 6.58 8.00 -17.15
CA GLU A 11 6.39 9.42 -16.82
C GLU A 11 5.22 9.53 -15.83
N VAL A 12 5.50 10.07 -14.63
CA VAL A 12 4.48 10.27 -13.59
C VAL A 12 4.22 11.77 -13.44
N ARG A 13 2.94 12.15 -13.48
CA ARG A 13 2.48 13.53 -13.26
C ARG A 13 1.46 13.56 -12.13
N ALA A 14 1.57 14.58 -11.28
CA ALA A 14 0.55 14.83 -10.28
C ALA A 14 -0.81 15.09 -10.97
N ALA A 15 -1.86 14.47 -10.43
CA ALA A 15 -3.22 14.67 -10.89
C ALA A 15 -4.12 15.07 -9.72
N ALA A 16 -5.28 15.65 -10.02
CA ALA A 16 -6.33 15.82 -9.02
C ALA A 16 -6.79 14.46 -8.48
N ALA A 17 -7.22 14.43 -7.21
CA ALA A 17 -7.74 13.21 -6.61
C ALA A 17 -8.84 12.59 -7.49
N GLY A 18 -8.64 11.33 -7.83
CA GLY A 18 -9.57 10.54 -8.65
C GLY A 18 -10.80 10.07 -7.89
N ALA A 19 -11.70 9.39 -8.61
CA ALA A 19 -12.81 8.67 -8.02
C ALA A 19 -12.34 7.37 -7.33
N ALA A 20 -13.16 6.85 -6.43
CA ALA A 20 -12.94 5.60 -5.73
C ALA A 20 -12.65 4.42 -6.67
N LEU A 21 -11.83 3.49 -6.20
CA LEU A 21 -11.47 2.26 -6.92
C LEU A 21 -12.52 1.17 -6.72
N SER A 22 -12.71 0.36 -7.77
CA SER A 22 -13.46 -0.88 -7.67
C SER A 22 -12.67 -2.00 -8.34
N ILE A 23 -12.00 -2.81 -7.54
CA ILE A 23 -11.13 -3.92 -7.98
C ILE A 23 -11.81 -5.23 -7.60
N GLY A 24 -12.09 -6.07 -8.59
CA GLY A 24 -12.63 -7.40 -8.40
C GLY A 24 -11.60 -8.50 -8.63
N ALA A 25 -12.01 -9.76 -8.44
CA ALA A 25 -11.11 -10.91 -8.41
C ALA A 25 -10.18 -11.04 -9.63
N ALA A 26 -10.68 -10.79 -10.84
CA ALA A 26 -9.86 -10.89 -12.06
C ALA A 26 -8.69 -9.88 -12.04
N GLN A 27 -8.97 -8.62 -11.71
CA GLN A 27 -7.96 -7.58 -11.61
C GLN A 27 -7.03 -7.81 -10.42
N ALA A 28 -7.59 -8.25 -9.27
CA ALA A 28 -6.81 -8.52 -8.07
C ALA A 28 -5.76 -9.62 -8.31
N ALA A 29 -6.09 -10.66 -9.08
CA ALA A 29 -5.15 -11.72 -9.44
C ALA A 29 -3.98 -11.24 -10.31
N GLU A 30 -4.24 -10.26 -11.21
CA GLU A 30 -3.22 -9.71 -12.11
C GLU A 30 -2.26 -8.74 -11.40
N MET A 31 -2.67 -8.15 -10.29
CA MET A 31 -1.93 -7.12 -9.55
C MET A 31 -1.86 -7.40 -8.04
N ILE A 32 -1.76 -8.67 -7.67
CA ILE A 32 -1.85 -9.11 -6.26
C ILE A 32 -0.82 -8.41 -5.36
N ASP A 33 0.35 -8.14 -5.87
CA ASP A 33 1.44 -7.52 -5.14
C ASP A 33 1.32 -5.99 -5.04
N GLU A 34 0.60 -5.35 -5.96
CA GLU A 34 0.34 -3.92 -6.00
C GLU A 34 -0.87 -3.50 -5.17
N LEU A 35 -1.71 -4.46 -4.75
CA LEU A 35 -2.94 -4.15 -4.00
C LEU A 35 -2.69 -3.39 -2.70
N LEU A 36 -1.53 -3.59 -2.05
CA LEU A 36 -1.19 -2.92 -0.81
C LEU A 36 -0.99 -1.41 -1.03
N VAL A 37 -0.21 -1.03 -2.05
CA VAL A 37 0.00 0.39 -2.36
C VAL A 37 -1.26 1.01 -2.97
N LEU A 38 -2.09 0.24 -3.65
CA LEU A 38 -3.40 0.71 -4.11
C LEU A 38 -4.37 0.97 -2.94
N ALA A 39 -4.29 0.18 -1.87
CA ALA A 39 -5.03 0.47 -0.63
C ALA A 39 -4.58 1.80 0.00
N VAL A 40 -3.28 2.12 -0.03
CA VAL A 40 -2.77 3.44 0.39
C VAL A 40 -3.33 4.54 -0.51
N ALA A 41 -3.24 4.40 -1.83
CA ALA A 41 -3.80 5.37 -2.78
C ALA A 41 -5.30 5.59 -2.56
N ALA A 42 -6.06 4.53 -2.28
CA ALA A 42 -7.49 4.58 -2.03
C ALA A 42 -7.86 5.47 -0.82
N THR A 43 -6.96 5.62 0.17
CA THR A 43 -7.19 6.54 1.30
C THR A 43 -7.29 8.01 0.85
N GLN A 44 -6.75 8.35 -0.33
CA GLN A 44 -6.71 9.71 -0.88
C GLN A 44 -7.78 9.96 -1.96
N LEU A 45 -8.50 8.92 -2.40
CA LEU A 45 -9.53 9.04 -3.44
C LEU A 45 -10.88 9.45 -2.87
N GLN A 46 -11.72 10.08 -3.68
CA GLN A 46 -13.06 10.51 -3.27
C GLN A 46 -14.06 9.36 -3.31
N GLY A 47 -14.68 9.06 -2.18
CA GLY A 47 -15.71 8.05 -2.05
C GLY A 47 -15.26 6.76 -1.38
N GLU A 48 -16.01 5.69 -1.58
CA GLU A 48 -15.71 4.37 -1.03
C GLU A 48 -15.06 3.50 -2.10
N SER A 49 -13.79 3.18 -1.91
CA SER A 49 -13.06 2.20 -2.71
C SER A 49 -13.30 0.79 -2.17
N ARG A 50 -13.42 -0.18 -3.09
CA ARG A 50 -13.52 -1.60 -2.75
C ARG A 50 -12.45 -2.38 -3.52
N ILE A 51 -11.64 -3.13 -2.79
CA ILE A 51 -10.68 -4.10 -3.30
C ILE A 51 -11.12 -5.46 -2.79
N ALA A 52 -11.47 -6.38 -3.69
CA ALA A 52 -12.01 -7.70 -3.34
C ALA A 52 -11.42 -8.80 -4.24
N GLY A 53 -11.58 -10.06 -3.85
CA GLY A 53 -11.04 -11.20 -4.58
C GLY A 53 -9.56 -11.44 -4.35
N ALA A 54 -9.00 -10.91 -3.26
CA ALA A 54 -7.60 -10.97 -2.90
C ALA A 54 -7.33 -11.88 -1.68
N ALA A 55 -8.15 -12.92 -1.45
CA ALA A 55 -8.01 -13.82 -0.31
C ALA A 55 -6.61 -14.47 -0.20
N GLU A 56 -5.89 -14.60 -1.32
CA GLU A 56 -4.49 -15.08 -1.34
C GLU A 56 -3.55 -14.24 -0.47
N LEU A 57 -3.88 -12.97 -0.21
CA LEU A 57 -3.09 -12.08 0.66
C LEU A 57 -3.03 -12.54 2.12
N HIS A 58 -3.94 -13.41 2.58
CA HIS A 58 -3.90 -13.99 3.93
C HIS A 58 -2.77 -14.99 4.14
N VAL A 59 -2.26 -15.60 3.07
CA VAL A 59 -1.28 -16.70 3.11
C VAL A 59 0.07 -16.32 2.48
N LYS A 60 0.38 -15.02 2.42
CA LYS A 60 1.68 -14.51 1.99
C LYS A 60 2.67 -14.53 3.18
N GLU A 61 3.71 -13.68 3.18
CA GLU A 61 4.69 -13.56 4.26
C GLU A 61 4.03 -13.16 5.59
N SER A 62 2.93 -12.43 5.51
CA SER A 62 2.04 -12.09 6.61
C SER A 62 0.59 -12.19 6.14
N ASP A 63 -0.36 -12.07 7.08
CA ASP A 63 -1.74 -11.73 6.73
C ASP A 63 -1.79 -10.26 6.28
N ARG A 64 -1.53 -10.03 4.98
CA ARG A 64 -1.44 -8.69 4.39
C ARG A 64 -2.75 -7.90 4.52
N ILE A 65 -3.90 -8.59 4.52
CA ILE A 65 -5.21 -7.92 4.69
C ILE A 65 -5.30 -7.32 6.09
N ALA A 66 -5.02 -8.11 7.11
CA ALA A 66 -5.05 -7.64 8.49
C ALA A 66 -3.95 -6.60 8.77
N ALA A 67 -2.71 -6.85 8.33
CA ALA A 67 -1.58 -5.97 8.55
C ALA A 67 -1.78 -4.56 7.96
N MET A 68 -2.27 -4.47 6.72
CA MET A 68 -2.56 -3.18 6.08
C MET A 68 -3.72 -2.45 6.74
N ALA A 69 -4.77 -3.16 7.13
CA ALA A 69 -5.88 -2.54 7.86
C ALA A 69 -5.42 -1.98 9.21
N GLU A 70 -4.64 -2.76 10.00
CA GLU A 70 -4.06 -2.31 11.27
C GLU A 70 -3.21 -1.07 11.08
N GLY A 71 -2.24 -1.10 10.15
CA GLY A 71 -1.31 -0.01 9.93
C GLY A 71 -2.00 1.28 9.45
N LEU A 72 -2.87 1.19 8.45
CA LEU A 72 -3.57 2.36 7.92
C LEU A 72 -4.61 2.92 8.90
N GLN A 73 -5.28 2.08 9.71
CA GLN A 73 -6.16 2.55 10.78
C GLN A 73 -5.38 3.32 11.85
N ALA A 74 -4.20 2.84 12.25
CA ALA A 74 -3.34 3.56 13.18
C ALA A 74 -2.94 4.94 12.66
N MET A 75 -2.82 5.10 11.33
CA MET A 75 -2.56 6.36 10.65
C MET A 75 -3.82 7.19 10.38
N GLY A 76 -5.00 6.79 10.87
CA GLY A 76 -6.25 7.54 10.76
C GLY A 76 -7.06 7.28 9.48
N ALA A 77 -6.72 6.28 8.68
CA ALA A 77 -7.51 5.88 7.51
C ALA A 77 -8.85 5.24 7.94
N ASP A 78 -9.87 5.45 7.13
CA ASP A 78 -11.17 4.77 7.23
C ASP A 78 -11.14 3.52 6.34
N ILE A 79 -10.55 2.46 6.86
CA ILE A 79 -10.37 1.18 6.19
C ILE A 79 -10.96 0.04 7.02
N THR A 80 -11.65 -0.88 6.36
CA THR A 80 -12.20 -2.09 6.97
C THR A 80 -11.71 -3.31 6.19
N ALA A 81 -11.09 -4.26 6.91
CA ALA A 81 -10.73 -5.55 6.34
C ALA A 81 -11.98 -6.36 6.02
N LEU A 82 -11.95 -7.05 4.89
CA LEU A 82 -12.91 -8.05 4.44
C LEU A 82 -12.24 -9.42 4.41
N ASP A 83 -12.98 -10.49 4.22
CA ASP A 83 -12.45 -11.85 4.06
C ASP A 83 -11.55 -11.99 2.82
N ASP A 84 -11.64 -11.08 1.86
CA ASP A 84 -10.91 -11.13 0.61
C ASP A 84 -10.36 -9.77 0.13
N GLY A 85 -10.15 -8.83 1.05
CA GLY A 85 -9.67 -7.50 0.70
C GLY A 85 -10.05 -6.39 1.67
N TRP A 86 -10.44 -5.21 1.13
CA TRP A 86 -10.78 -4.04 1.96
C TRP A 86 -11.90 -3.20 1.35
N THR A 87 -12.60 -2.46 2.24
CA THR A 87 -13.30 -1.22 1.89
C THR A 87 -12.56 -0.05 2.51
N ILE A 88 -12.41 1.04 1.74
CA ILE A 88 -11.60 2.21 2.14
C ILE A 88 -12.38 3.46 1.75
N ARG A 89 -12.61 4.37 2.69
CA ARG A 89 -13.28 5.65 2.44
C ARG A 89 -12.30 6.80 2.50
N GLY A 90 -12.24 7.56 1.41
CA GLY A 90 -11.39 8.73 1.30
C GLY A 90 -12.10 9.94 0.72
N PRO A 91 -11.43 11.10 0.62
CA PRO A 91 -10.05 11.28 1.09
C PRO A 91 -9.95 11.37 2.61
N ARG A 92 -8.82 10.90 3.16
CA ARG A 92 -8.49 11.03 4.58
C ARG A 92 -7.12 11.67 4.75
N LEU A 93 -7.02 12.62 5.66
CA LEU A 93 -5.73 13.10 6.13
C LEU A 93 -5.12 12.02 7.00
N LEU A 94 -3.99 11.47 6.56
CA LEU A 94 -3.23 10.52 7.36
C LEU A 94 -2.35 11.28 8.38
N VAL A 95 -2.12 10.66 9.51
CA VAL A 95 -1.24 11.17 10.57
C VAL A 95 -0.11 10.18 10.84
N GLY A 96 1.06 10.71 11.18
CA GLY A 96 2.20 9.90 11.56
C GLY A 96 1.88 9.00 12.75
N ALA A 97 2.30 7.74 12.68
CA ALA A 97 2.02 6.74 13.70
C ALA A 97 3.15 5.71 13.80
N ARG A 98 3.18 4.97 14.90
CA ARG A 98 3.99 3.77 15.00
C ARG A 98 3.20 2.59 14.46
N VAL A 99 3.73 1.96 13.40
CA VAL A 99 3.11 0.87 12.65
C VAL A 99 4.07 -0.32 12.53
N ARG A 100 3.57 -1.48 12.16
CA ARG A 100 4.35 -2.72 12.10
C ARG A 100 4.36 -3.30 10.69
N SER A 101 5.52 -3.75 10.26
CA SER A 101 5.68 -4.46 8.98
C SER A 101 5.18 -5.92 9.04
N HIS A 102 5.08 -6.50 10.24
CA HIS A 102 4.86 -7.93 10.46
C HIS A 102 5.90 -8.83 9.76
N GLY A 103 7.12 -8.30 9.51
CA GLY A 103 8.18 -8.98 8.79
C GLY A 103 7.94 -9.09 7.28
N ASP A 104 6.93 -8.40 6.75
CA ASP A 104 6.57 -8.40 5.33
C ASP A 104 7.06 -7.12 4.66
N HIS A 105 7.98 -7.28 3.69
CA HIS A 105 8.59 -6.16 2.98
C HIS A 105 7.57 -5.33 2.19
N ARG A 106 6.51 -5.93 1.65
CA ARG A 106 5.48 -5.20 0.90
C ARG A 106 4.60 -4.36 1.83
N VAL A 107 4.28 -4.87 3.03
CA VAL A 107 3.58 -4.11 4.07
C VAL A 107 4.46 -2.93 4.51
N ALA A 108 5.75 -3.16 4.78
CA ALA A 108 6.68 -2.10 5.17
C ALA A 108 6.78 -1.01 4.11
N MET A 109 6.96 -1.38 2.83
CA MET A 109 7.05 -0.42 1.73
C MET A 109 5.74 0.35 1.51
N ALA A 110 4.58 -0.32 1.58
CA ALA A 110 3.29 0.34 1.45
C ALA A 110 3.04 1.35 2.59
N LEU A 111 3.36 0.99 3.83
CA LEU A 111 3.25 1.88 4.98
C LEU A 111 4.27 3.03 4.92
N ALA A 112 5.46 2.84 4.32
CA ALA A 112 6.40 3.92 4.06
C ALA A 112 5.79 4.94 3.07
N VAL A 113 5.17 4.47 1.99
CA VAL A 113 4.45 5.35 1.04
C VAL A 113 3.30 6.08 1.74
N ALA A 114 2.54 5.42 2.63
CA ALA A 114 1.53 6.07 3.44
C ALA A 114 2.13 7.16 4.36
N GLY A 115 3.33 6.90 4.91
CA GLY A 115 4.08 7.86 5.72
C GLY A 115 4.43 9.15 4.98
N LEU A 116 4.70 9.08 3.66
CA LEU A 116 4.94 10.28 2.82
C LEU A 116 3.69 11.15 2.67
N LEU A 117 2.50 10.59 2.87
CA LEU A 117 1.22 11.29 2.78
C LEU A 117 0.74 11.79 4.15
N ALA A 118 1.38 11.34 5.23
CA ALA A 118 0.93 11.60 6.60
C ALA A 118 1.51 12.91 7.15
N ASP A 119 0.74 13.60 7.97
CA ASP A 119 1.25 14.71 8.78
C ASP A 119 1.96 14.16 10.03
N GLY A 120 3.20 14.58 10.23
CA GLY A 120 4.06 14.13 11.34
C GLY A 120 4.96 12.95 10.98
N THR A 121 5.45 12.25 11.99
CA THR A 121 6.45 11.18 11.84
C THR A 121 5.80 9.79 11.87
N THR A 122 6.11 8.96 10.88
CA THR A 122 5.74 7.54 10.86
C THR A 122 6.96 6.68 11.22
N GLU A 123 6.80 5.80 12.21
CA GLU A 123 7.81 4.83 12.62
C GLU A 123 7.35 3.43 12.22
N ILE A 124 8.16 2.71 11.43
CA ILE A 124 7.84 1.36 10.94
C ILE A 124 8.70 0.34 11.67
N GLU A 125 8.09 -0.44 12.57
CA GLU A 125 8.76 -1.53 13.27
C GLU A 125 8.99 -2.71 12.33
N GLY A 126 10.22 -3.24 12.28
CA GLY A 126 10.61 -4.37 11.43
C GLY A 126 10.84 -3.98 9.97
N ALA A 127 11.18 -2.70 9.70
CA ALA A 127 11.41 -2.19 8.34
C ALA A 127 12.62 -2.83 7.64
N GLU A 128 13.55 -3.42 8.39
CA GLU A 128 14.75 -4.10 7.88
C GLU A 128 14.44 -5.28 6.94
N CYS A 129 13.23 -5.84 7.00
CA CYS A 129 12.80 -6.90 6.08
C CYS A 129 12.79 -6.44 4.60
N VAL A 130 12.75 -5.15 4.33
CA VAL A 130 12.78 -4.58 2.98
C VAL A 130 14.14 -4.82 2.30
N GLU A 131 15.24 -4.78 3.06
CA GLU A 131 16.59 -4.93 2.53
C GLU A 131 16.84 -6.26 1.80
N ILE A 132 16.06 -7.30 2.11
CA ILE A 132 16.14 -8.61 1.46
C ILE A 132 15.59 -8.56 0.02
N SER A 133 14.51 -7.80 -0.19
CA SER A 133 13.76 -7.79 -1.45
C SER A 133 14.03 -6.55 -2.30
N TYR A 134 14.31 -5.42 -1.65
CA TYR A 134 14.61 -4.16 -2.32
C TYR A 134 15.67 -3.38 -1.54
N PRO A 135 16.95 -3.76 -1.63
CA PRO A 135 18.04 -3.02 -0.99
C PRO A 135 18.06 -1.56 -1.41
N GLY A 136 18.19 -0.65 -0.43
CA GLY A 136 18.23 0.79 -0.68
C GLY A 136 16.88 1.45 -0.97
N PHE A 137 15.76 0.79 -0.72
CA PHE A 137 14.42 1.37 -0.89
C PHE A 137 14.24 2.66 -0.08
N PHE A 138 14.63 2.67 1.19
CA PHE A 138 14.47 3.84 2.04
C PHE A 138 15.36 5.00 1.62
N ASP A 139 16.58 4.75 1.15
CA ASP A 139 17.46 5.79 0.60
C ASP A 139 16.81 6.47 -0.63
N GLN A 140 16.12 5.68 -1.47
CA GLN A 140 15.40 6.21 -2.62
C GLN A 140 14.18 7.02 -2.20
N VAL A 141 13.43 6.58 -1.17
CA VAL A 141 12.29 7.31 -0.63
C VAL A 141 12.75 8.66 -0.05
N GLU A 142 13.84 8.68 0.72
CA GLU A 142 14.42 9.93 1.26
C GLU A 142 14.86 10.90 0.16
N ALA A 143 15.36 10.40 -0.95
CA ALA A 143 15.78 11.23 -2.09
C ALA A 143 14.58 11.91 -2.82
N LEU A 144 13.34 11.48 -2.56
CA LEU A 144 12.13 12.06 -3.13
C LEU A 144 11.51 13.15 -2.24
N CYS A 145 11.95 13.29 -0.99
CA CYS A 145 11.50 14.29 -0.01
C CYS A 145 12.40 15.51 -0.03
#